data_4996d4505ae369d8f821294d55215323
#
_entry.id   4996d4505ae369d8f821294d55215323
#
_cell.length_a   1.000
_cell.length_b   1.000
_cell.length_c   1.000
_cell.angle_alpha   90.00
_cell.angle_beta   90.00
_cell.angle_gamma   90.00
#
_symmetry.space_group_name_H-M   'P 1'
#
loop_
_entity.id
_entity.type
_entity.pdbx_description
1 polymer ?
#
loop_
_entity_poly.entity_id
_entity_poly.type
_entity_poly.pdbx_seq_one_letter_code
_entity_poly.pdbx_strand_id
1 'polypeptide(L)'
;MTEPTTAEEIASPPSSRAGETGQRRGVGAALASARVAWAVALLATATAVLLASWWAPLQRAETTREEVRQAATRMVLQFTTFQGATIDKWVDDAKTMATGRYADQLTTLFDQDLRNALRERQVRSVGAIIDLFVQDVDGTQAKVFAVMRQTIHNQGTPKPAEDELRIELEMRREHGRWLASNVSVLAPDAGLSGPAPGSGNAKP
;
A
#
# COMPACT_ATOMS: atom_id res chain seq x y z
N MET A 1 -37.88 -76.32 3.24
CA MET A 1 -38.79 -76.84 2.24
C MET A 1 -38.32 -76.23 0.94
N THR A 2 -37.65 -76.91 0.30
CA THR A 2 -37.64 -77.88 -0.84
C THR A 2 -36.89 -77.22 -2.03
N GLU A 3 -35.66 -77.74 -2.22
CA GLU A 3 -35.14 -77.98 -3.58
C GLU A 3 -36.15 -78.81 -4.41
N PRO A 4 -35.99 -79.03 -5.69
CA PRO A 4 -34.77 -79.48 -6.36
C PRO A 4 -34.62 -78.98 -7.83
N THR A 5 -33.36 -79.01 -8.35
CA THR A 5 -32.84 -80.06 -9.26
C THR A 5 -33.21 -79.96 -10.73
N THR A 6 -32.29 -79.94 -11.62
CA THR A 6 -31.89 -80.93 -12.63
C THR A 6 -31.28 -80.22 -13.86
N ALA A 7 -30.03 -80.42 -14.08
CA ALA A 7 -29.35 -81.25 -15.08
C ALA A 7 -29.40 -80.66 -16.51
N GLU A 8 -28.22 -80.47 -17.02
CA GLU A 8 -27.47 -81.28 -17.99
C GLU A 8 -27.86 -81.09 -19.44
N GLU A 9 -26.93 -80.59 -20.21
CA GLU A 9 -26.50 -81.41 -21.37
C GLU A 9 -25.30 -80.76 -22.11
N ILE A 10 -24.36 -81.60 -22.36
CA ILE A 10 -23.12 -81.57 -23.07
C ILE A 10 -23.28 -81.22 -24.55
N ALA A 11 -22.45 -80.39 -25.11
CA ALA A 11 -21.89 -80.58 -26.46
C ALA A 11 -20.71 -79.63 -26.72
N SER A 12 -19.52 -80.15 -26.85
CA SER A 12 -18.33 -79.59 -27.52
C SER A 12 -18.30 -79.98 -28.98
N PRO A 13 -17.32 -79.54 -29.77
CA PRO A 13 -17.07 -78.20 -30.43
C PRO A 13 -17.20 -78.36 -31.97
N PRO A 14 -16.81 -77.35 -32.75
CA PRO A 14 -15.59 -77.52 -33.54
C PRO A 14 -14.68 -76.22 -33.66
N SER A 15 -13.43 -76.48 -33.70
CA SER A 15 -12.33 -75.67 -34.13
C SER A 15 -12.49 -75.10 -35.53
N SER A 16 -12.07 -73.87 -35.72
CA SER A 16 -11.53 -73.42 -37.00
C SER A 16 -10.78 -72.11 -36.78
N ARG A 17 -9.50 -72.17 -36.73
CA ARG A 17 -8.45 -71.52 -37.54
C ARG A 17 -8.60 -70.04 -37.91
N ALA A 18 -7.54 -69.35 -37.61
CA ALA A 18 -6.80 -68.36 -38.42
C ALA A 18 -7.35 -66.95 -38.46
N GLY A 19 -6.52 -66.07 -38.00
CA GLY A 19 -6.61 -64.64 -38.21
C GLY A 19 -5.60 -63.84 -37.41
N GLU A 20 -4.35 -64.30 -37.36
CA GLU A 20 -3.21 -63.38 -37.02
C GLU A 20 -3.04 -62.37 -38.15
N THR A 21 -3.68 -61.23 -38.01
CA THR A 21 -3.25 -60.05 -38.78
C THR A 21 -3.67 -58.78 -38.05
N GLY A 22 -2.70 -58.02 -37.56
CA GLY A 22 -2.93 -56.61 -37.48
C GLY A 22 -2.94 -55.90 -36.13
N GLN A 23 -2.06 -56.25 -35.19
CA GLN A 23 -1.84 -55.43 -34.02
C GLN A 23 -0.51 -54.69 -34.04
N ARG A 24 -0.24 -53.97 -35.16
CA ARG A 24 0.93 -53.07 -35.27
C ARG A 24 0.60 -51.63 -35.64
N ARG A 25 -0.63 -51.18 -35.48
CA ARG A 25 -1.00 -49.77 -35.82
C ARG A 25 -1.25 -48.83 -34.62
N GLY A 26 -1.09 -49.27 -33.36
CA GLY A 26 -1.44 -48.49 -32.20
C GLY A 26 -0.33 -47.62 -31.61
N VAL A 27 0.94 -47.98 -31.79
CA VAL A 27 2.04 -47.32 -31.07
C VAL A 27 2.46 -45.97 -31.69
N GLY A 28 2.32 -45.82 -32.99
CA GLY A 28 2.66 -44.54 -33.69
C GLY A 28 1.64 -43.42 -33.40
N ALA A 29 0.37 -43.79 -33.30
CA ALA A 29 -0.69 -42.80 -33.02
C ALA A 29 -0.68 -42.33 -31.55
N ALA A 30 -0.32 -43.20 -30.61
CA ALA A 30 -0.19 -42.85 -29.18
C ALA A 30 1.00 -41.95 -28.94
N LEU A 31 2.13 -42.11 -29.64
CA LEU A 31 3.30 -41.24 -29.53
C LEU A 31 3.08 -39.88 -30.21
N ALA A 32 2.28 -39.80 -31.27
CA ALA A 32 1.90 -38.54 -31.89
C ALA A 32 0.96 -37.73 -30.98
N SER A 33 -0.01 -38.38 -30.35
CA SER A 33 -0.93 -37.72 -29.42
C SER A 33 -0.21 -37.25 -28.15
N ALA A 34 0.78 -37.98 -27.65
CA ALA A 34 1.60 -37.55 -26.52
C ALA A 34 2.42 -36.28 -26.85
N ARG A 35 3.03 -36.22 -28.03
CA ARG A 35 3.80 -35.03 -28.48
C ARG A 35 2.91 -33.79 -28.62
N VAL A 36 1.69 -33.95 -29.15
CA VAL A 36 0.71 -32.86 -29.25
C VAL A 36 0.26 -32.41 -27.87
N ALA A 37 0.01 -33.32 -26.93
CA ALA A 37 -0.35 -32.99 -25.56
C ALA A 37 0.76 -32.21 -24.86
N TRP A 38 2.01 -32.60 -25.02
CA TRP A 38 3.16 -31.86 -24.48
C TRP A 38 3.32 -30.48 -25.13
N ALA A 39 3.11 -30.35 -26.44
CA ALA A 39 3.17 -29.04 -27.12
C ALA A 39 2.06 -28.10 -26.62
N VAL A 40 0.85 -28.61 -26.43
CA VAL A 40 -0.26 -27.81 -25.87
C VAL A 40 0.02 -27.42 -24.42
N ALA A 41 0.55 -28.32 -23.59
CA ALA A 41 0.92 -28.02 -22.21
C ALA A 41 2.02 -26.95 -22.12
N LEU A 42 3.03 -27.03 -22.97
CA LEU A 42 4.10 -26.02 -23.04
C LEU A 42 3.56 -24.66 -23.54
N LEU A 43 2.65 -24.66 -24.50
CA LEU A 43 2.03 -23.43 -24.98
C LEU A 43 1.13 -22.80 -23.90
N ALA A 44 0.36 -23.60 -23.17
CA ALA A 44 -0.47 -23.15 -22.08
C ALA A 44 0.36 -22.57 -20.91
N THR A 45 1.48 -23.23 -20.54
CA THR A 45 2.40 -22.71 -19.52
C THR A 45 3.09 -21.42 -19.97
N ALA A 46 3.53 -21.34 -21.22
CA ALA A 46 4.13 -20.11 -21.77
C ALA A 46 3.12 -18.95 -21.75
N THR A 47 1.88 -19.21 -22.13
CA THR A 47 0.81 -18.20 -22.09
C THR A 47 0.49 -17.77 -20.67
N ALA A 48 0.43 -18.71 -19.72
CA ALA A 48 0.20 -18.40 -18.30
C ALA A 48 1.32 -17.57 -17.70
N VAL A 49 2.59 -17.86 -18.03
CA VAL A 49 3.75 -17.08 -17.58
C VAL A 49 3.74 -15.67 -18.19
N LEU A 50 3.40 -15.54 -19.47
CA LEU A 50 3.27 -14.24 -20.12
C LEU A 50 2.13 -13.40 -19.49
N LEU A 51 0.98 -13.98 -19.26
CA LEU A 51 -0.13 -13.30 -18.58
C LEU A 51 0.26 -12.91 -17.14
N ALA A 52 0.88 -13.80 -16.38
CA ALA A 52 1.36 -13.50 -15.03
C ALA A 52 2.39 -12.37 -15.01
N SER A 53 3.29 -12.31 -16.01
CA SER A 53 4.29 -11.24 -16.12
C SER A 53 3.68 -9.87 -16.42
N TRP A 54 2.53 -9.82 -17.07
CA TRP A 54 1.80 -8.58 -17.36
C TRP A 54 0.95 -8.10 -16.16
N TRP A 55 0.45 -9.01 -15.35
CA TRP A 55 -0.38 -8.68 -14.18
C TRP A 55 0.46 -8.35 -12.93
N ALA A 56 1.64 -8.96 -12.80
CA ALA A 56 2.51 -8.73 -11.65
C ALA A 56 2.90 -7.27 -11.41
N PRO A 57 3.23 -6.44 -12.43
CA PRO A 57 3.57 -5.03 -12.21
C PRO A 57 2.36 -4.20 -11.76
N LEU A 58 1.16 -4.48 -12.25
CA LEU A 58 -0.06 -3.77 -11.83
C LEU A 58 -0.38 -4.02 -10.36
N GLN A 59 -0.33 -5.27 -9.91
CA GLN A 59 -0.56 -5.61 -8.51
C GLN A 59 0.51 -5.01 -7.58
N ARG A 60 1.77 -5.00 -8.01
CA ARG A 60 2.86 -4.36 -7.25
C ARG A 60 2.66 -2.85 -7.13
N ALA A 61 2.21 -2.19 -8.18
CA ALA A 61 1.93 -0.76 -8.16
C ALA A 61 0.79 -0.41 -7.18
N GLU A 62 -0.28 -1.19 -7.17
CA GLU A 62 -1.39 -1.00 -6.23
C GLU A 62 -0.97 -1.26 -4.78
N THR A 63 -0.21 -2.34 -4.53
CA THR A 63 0.32 -2.65 -3.20
C THR A 63 1.24 -1.53 -2.70
N THR A 64 2.13 -1.02 -3.55
CA THR A 64 3.03 0.08 -3.20
C THR A 64 2.26 1.37 -2.93
N ARG A 65 1.22 1.67 -3.71
CA ARG A 65 0.36 2.82 -3.45
C ARG A 65 -0.34 2.74 -2.11
N GLU A 66 -0.82 1.57 -1.75
CA GLU A 66 -1.46 1.35 -0.45
C GLU A 66 -0.45 1.45 0.71
N GLU A 67 0.78 0.91 0.56
CA GLU A 67 1.87 1.11 1.52
C GLU A 67 2.18 2.60 1.73
N VAL A 68 2.28 3.37 0.64
CA VAL A 68 2.48 4.83 0.69
C VAL A 68 1.33 5.50 1.41
N ARG A 69 0.09 5.17 1.07
CA ARG A 69 -1.10 5.75 1.69
C ARG A 69 -1.14 5.52 3.19
N GLN A 70 -0.89 4.30 3.63
CA GLN A 70 -0.86 3.96 5.06
C GLN A 70 0.28 4.66 5.80
N ALA A 71 1.47 4.74 5.18
CA ALA A 71 2.60 5.46 5.76
C ALA A 71 2.31 6.96 5.85
N ALA A 72 1.79 7.58 4.79
CA ALA A 72 1.42 8.99 4.78
C ALA A 72 0.34 9.32 5.81
N THR A 73 -0.68 8.47 5.93
CA THR A 73 -1.73 8.62 6.96
C THR A 73 -1.13 8.69 8.36
N ARG A 74 -0.23 7.75 8.71
CA ARG A 74 0.44 7.76 10.02
C ARG A 74 1.29 9.02 10.23
N MET A 75 2.04 9.45 9.20
CA MET A 75 2.89 10.64 9.27
C MET A 75 2.08 11.91 9.44
N VAL A 76 1.05 12.11 8.62
CA VAL A 76 0.19 13.31 8.70
C VAL A 76 -0.48 13.40 10.08
N LEU A 77 -1.00 12.30 10.61
CA LEU A 77 -1.57 12.29 11.95
C LEU A 77 -0.53 12.55 13.03
N GLN A 78 0.66 11.93 12.92
CA GLN A 78 1.76 12.16 13.86
C GLN A 78 2.20 13.63 13.87
N PHE A 79 2.39 14.23 12.70
CA PHE A 79 2.86 15.62 12.60
C PHE A 79 1.85 16.66 13.08
N THR A 80 0.59 16.32 13.14
CA THR A 80 -0.47 17.26 13.47
C THR A 80 -1.15 16.98 14.81
N THR A 81 -0.86 15.83 15.44
CA THR A 81 -1.43 15.45 16.72
C THR A 81 -0.34 15.42 17.79
N PHE A 82 -0.35 16.39 18.70
CA PHE A 82 0.64 16.49 19.77
C PHE A 82 0.07 17.15 21.03
N GLN A 83 0.81 17.01 22.13
CA GLN A 83 0.53 17.66 23.40
C GLN A 83 1.80 18.33 23.91
N GLY A 84 1.70 19.57 24.38
CA GLY A 84 2.84 20.30 24.92
C GLY A 84 3.53 19.57 26.06
N ALA A 85 2.81 18.88 26.93
CA ALA A 85 3.38 18.11 28.02
C ALA A 85 4.33 16.99 27.57
N THR A 86 4.14 16.43 26.36
CA THR A 86 4.94 15.32 25.81
C THR A 86 5.67 15.68 24.53
N ILE A 87 5.91 16.99 24.32
CA ILE A 87 6.44 17.51 23.05
C ILE A 87 7.82 16.96 22.71
N ASP A 88 8.68 16.69 23.69
CA ASP A 88 10.01 16.14 23.42
C ASP A 88 9.92 14.75 22.80
N LYS A 89 9.12 13.88 23.42
CA LYS A 89 8.87 12.55 22.89
C LYS A 89 8.24 12.62 21.49
N TRP A 90 7.28 13.54 21.30
CA TRP A 90 6.66 13.72 20.00
C TRP A 90 7.66 14.12 18.92
N VAL A 91 8.60 15.04 19.21
CA VAL A 91 9.67 15.42 18.26
C VAL A 91 10.57 14.23 17.93
N ASP A 92 10.93 13.43 18.94
CA ASP A 92 11.76 12.24 18.71
C ASP A 92 11.01 11.21 17.84
N ASP A 93 9.74 10.93 18.14
CA ASP A 93 8.89 10.04 17.34
C ASP A 93 8.75 10.57 15.88
N ALA A 94 8.51 11.88 15.70
CA ALA A 94 8.41 12.51 14.39
C ALA A 94 9.69 12.36 13.56
N LYS A 95 10.87 12.52 14.18
CA LYS A 95 12.16 12.29 13.53
C LYS A 95 12.32 10.86 13.01
N THR A 96 11.80 9.86 13.72
CA THR A 96 11.86 8.46 13.24
C THR A 96 11.07 8.21 11.96
N MET A 97 10.15 9.11 11.62
CA MET A 97 9.33 9.07 10.41
C MET A 97 9.83 10.00 9.32
N ALA A 98 10.92 10.75 9.58
CA ALA A 98 11.51 11.70 8.66
C ALA A 98 12.89 11.24 8.19
N THR A 99 13.34 11.76 7.05
CA THR A 99 14.67 11.50 6.49
C THR A 99 15.28 12.76 5.88
N GLY A 100 16.60 12.74 5.72
CA GLY A 100 17.35 13.82 5.11
C GLY A 100 17.16 15.17 5.79
N ARG A 101 17.13 16.22 4.99
CA ARG A 101 16.99 17.60 5.47
C ARG A 101 15.76 17.83 6.36
N TYR A 102 14.67 17.11 6.09
CA TYR A 102 13.45 17.32 6.86
C TYR A 102 13.57 16.83 8.31
N ALA A 103 14.30 15.74 8.55
CA ALA A 103 14.61 15.29 9.91
C ALA A 103 15.41 16.34 10.70
N ASP A 104 16.35 17.03 10.03
CA ASP A 104 17.15 18.11 10.64
C ASP A 104 16.28 19.35 10.89
N GLN A 105 15.41 19.70 9.95
CA GLN A 105 14.49 20.84 10.09
C GLN A 105 13.54 20.67 11.27
N LEU A 106 13.04 19.46 11.56
CA LEU A 106 12.19 19.23 12.72
C LEU A 106 12.86 19.64 14.04
N THR A 107 14.17 19.44 14.16
CA THR A 107 14.92 19.86 15.34
C THR A 107 15.00 21.38 15.46
N THR A 108 15.18 22.05 14.34
CA THR A 108 15.30 23.53 14.29
C THR A 108 13.93 24.19 14.47
N LEU A 109 12.88 23.62 13.87
CA LEU A 109 11.51 24.14 13.99
C LEU A 109 10.96 23.99 15.41
N PHE A 110 11.27 22.87 16.06
CA PHE A 110 10.87 22.60 17.45
C PHE A 110 12.08 22.80 18.37
N ASP A 111 12.61 24.02 18.39
CA ASP A 111 13.66 24.40 19.32
C ASP A 111 13.20 24.39 20.77
N GLN A 112 14.12 24.62 21.70
CA GLN A 112 13.82 24.57 23.13
C GLN A 112 12.80 25.64 23.57
N ASP A 113 12.84 26.80 22.95
CA ASP A 113 11.95 27.92 23.31
C ASP A 113 10.53 27.64 22.89
N LEU A 114 10.32 27.11 21.68
CA LEU A 114 8.99 26.68 21.23
C LEU A 114 8.46 25.53 22.08
N ARG A 115 9.28 24.52 22.41
CA ARG A 115 8.84 23.42 23.26
C ARG A 115 8.43 23.89 24.64
N ASN A 116 9.17 24.82 25.25
CA ASN A 116 8.83 25.42 26.54
C ASN A 116 7.49 26.17 26.45
N ALA A 117 7.32 27.01 25.43
CA ALA A 117 6.08 27.74 25.19
C ALA A 117 4.86 26.80 25.01
N LEU A 118 5.03 25.70 24.28
CA LEU A 118 3.96 24.69 24.09
C LEU A 118 3.60 24.01 25.41
N ARG A 119 4.59 23.73 26.28
CA ARG A 119 4.33 23.15 27.63
C ARG A 119 3.63 24.14 28.54
N GLU A 120 4.14 25.35 28.64
CA GLU A 120 3.60 26.39 29.53
C GLU A 120 2.16 26.73 29.17
N ARG A 121 1.84 26.81 27.88
CA ARG A 121 0.48 27.08 27.39
C ARG A 121 -0.40 25.85 27.34
N GLN A 122 0.11 24.68 27.74
CA GLN A 122 -0.59 23.39 27.68
C GLN A 122 -1.26 23.15 26.33
N VAL A 123 -0.53 23.45 25.26
CA VAL A 123 -1.05 23.32 23.91
C VAL A 123 -1.35 21.86 23.61
N ARG A 124 -2.54 21.61 23.06
CA ARG A 124 -2.94 20.32 22.52
C ARG A 124 -3.44 20.51 21.12
N SER A 125 -2.83 19.80 20.18
CA SER A 125 -3.25 19.74 18.78
C SER A 125 -3.80 18.37 18.48
N VAL A 126 -4.92 18.33 17.74
CA VAL A 126 -5.55 17.10 17.25
C VAL A 126 -5.82 17.28 15.77
N GLY A 127 -5.17 16.45 14.94
CA GLY A 127 -5.40 16.38 13.51
C GLY A 127 -6.42 15.31 13.14
N ALA A 128 -7.29 15.62 12.18
CA ALA A 128 -8.20 14.67 11.55
C ALA A 128 -8.08 14.79 10.03
N ILE A 129 -7.76 13.69 9.36
CA ILE A 129 -7.67 13.64 7.91
C ILE A 129 -9.09 13.71 7.32
N ILE A 130 -9.33 14.67 6.44
CA ILE A 130 -10.56 14.79 5.66
C ILE A 130 -10.40 13.95 4.40
N ASP A 131 -9.27 14.11 3.70
CA ASP A 131 -8.96 13.37 2.50
C ASP A 131 -7.45 13.19 2.31
N LEU A 132 -7.03 12.13 1.59
CA LEU A 132 -5.64 11.84 1.31
C LEU A 132 -5.50 11.18 -0.06
N PHE A 133 -4.71 11.80 -0.91
CA PHE A 133 -4.47 11.40 -2.29
C PHE A 133 -3.00 11.08 -2.52
N VAL A 134 -2.71 9.87 -2.95
CA VAL A 134 -1.40 9.52 -3.48
C VAL A 134 -1.32 10.02 -4.92
N GLN A 135 -0.61 11.12 -5.14
CA GLN A 135 -0.48 11.75 -6.46
C GLN A 135 0.41 10.94 -7.38
N ASP A 136 1.61 10.60 -6.88
CA ASP A 136 2.63 9.90 -7.66
C ASP A 136 3.40 8.90 -6.79
N VAL A 137 3.84 7.81 -7.42
CA VAL A 137 4.77 6.84 -6.82
C VAL A 137 5.74 6.41 -7.89
N ASP A 138 7.00 6.81 -7.75
CA ASP A 138 8.11 6.45 -8.63
C ASP A 138 9.20 5.72 -7.85
N GLY A 139 9.22 4.40 -7.99
CA GLY A 139 10.22 3.54 -7.37
C GLY A 139 10.37 3.73 -5.86
N THR A 140 11.28 4.60 -5.46
CA THR A 140 11.58 4.91 -4.05
C THR A 140 11.10 6.28 -3.61
N GLN A 141 10.37 6.99 -4.45
CA GLN A 141 9.81 8.30 -4.14
C GLN A 141 8.30 8.28 -4.28
N ALA A 142 7.63 9.07 -3.46
CA ALA A 142 6.18 9.24 -3.56
C ALA A 142 5.79 10.67 -3.16
N LYS A 143 4.70 11.14 -3.76
CA LYS A 143 4.09 12.44 -3.48
C LYS A 143 2.65 12.22 -3.05
N VAL A 144 2.31 12.79 -1.91
CA VAL A 144 0.97 12.65 -1.30
C VAL A 144 0.44 14.03 -0.97
N PHE A 145 -0.83 14.24 -1.26
CA PHE A 145 -1.57 15.42 -0.86
C PHE A 145 -2.63 15.03 0.17
N ALA A 146 -2.69 15.77 1.26
CA ALA A 146 -3.69 15.56 2.31
C ALA A 146 -4.43 16.85 2.64
N VAL A 147 -5.73 16.73 2.83
CA VAL A 147 -6.59 17.75 3.42
C VAL A 147 -6.97 17.29 4.81
N MET A 148 -6.75 18.14 5.79
CA MET A 148 -7.01 17.77 7.17
C MET A 148 -7.61 18.92 7.96
N ARG A 149 -8.33 18.60 9.02
CA ARG A 149 -8.77 19.54 10.03
C ARG A 149 -7.84 19.43 11.23
N GLN A 150 -7.35 20.55 11.70
CA GLN A 150 -6.57 20.64 12.92
C GLN A 150 -7.35 21.43 13.96
N THR A 151 -7.46 20.89 15.17
CA THR A 151 -8.08 21.56 16.31
C THR A 151 -7.00 21.81 17.36
N ILE A 152 -6.79 23.08 17.73
CA ILE A 152 -5.76 23.51 18.68
C ILE A 152 -6.44 24.05 19.94
N HIS A 153 -6.10 23.46 21.08
CA HIS A 153 -6.49 23.91 22.41
C HIS A 153 -5.30 24.56 23.11
N ASN A 154 -5.50 25.71 23.70
CA ASN A 154 -4.52 26.40 24.54
C ASN A 154 -5.12 26.70 25.90
N GLN A 155 -4.32 26.65 26.96
CA GLN A 155 -4.74 27.12 28.27
C GLN A 155 -5.07 28.62 28.21
N GLY A 156 -6.22 29.00 28.73
CA GLY A 156 -6.68 30.39 28.75
C GLY A 156 -7.48 30.83 27.51
N THR A 157 -7.63 29.97 26.50
CA THR A 157 -8.47 30.24 25.34
C THR A 157 -9.77 29.45 25.48
N PRO A 158 -10.94 30.10 25.63
CA PRO A 158 -12.21 29.40 25.93
C PRO A 158 -12.75 28.57 24.76
N LYS A 159 -12.31 28.88 23.53
CA LYS A 159 -12.69 28.11 22.34
C LYS A 159 -11.44 27.58 21.63
N PRO A 160 -11.46 26.31 21.21
CA PRO A 160 -10.39 25.79 20.36
C PRO A 160 -10.35 26.54 19.03
N ALA A 161 -9.15 26.70 18.49
CA ALA A 161 -8.96 27.15 17.11
C ALA A 161 -9.10 25.93 16.20
N GLU A 162 -9.85 26.08 15.13
CA GLU A 162 -10.01 25.06 14.09
C GLU A 162 -9.51 25.62 12.75
N ASP A 163 -8.62 24.88 12.11
CA ASP A 163 -8.08 25.22 10.80
C ASP A 163 -8.17 24.01 9.85
N GLU A 164 -8.38 24.30 8.58
CA GLU A 164 -8.22 23.33 7.51
C GLU A 164 -6.83 23.51 6.88
N LEU A 165 -6.02 22.48 6.97
CA LEU A 165 -4.68 22.45 6.43
C LEU A 165 -4.63 21.61 5.16
N ARG A 166 -3.91 22.10 4.17
CA ARG A 166 -3.54 21.37 2.96
C ARG A 166 -2.06 21.07 3.02
N ILE A 167 -1.73 19.77 3.03
CA ILE A 167 -0.36 19.31 3.24
C ILE A 167 0.08 18.55 1.99
N GLU A 168 1.20 18.96 1.44
CA GLU A 168 1.94 18.18 0.47
C GLU A 168 3.09 17.47 1.20
N LEU A 169 3.14 16.16 1.07
CA LEU A 169 4.11 15.28 1.68
C LEU A 169 4.93 14.59 0.59
N GLU A 170 6.22 14.86 0.54
CA GLU A 170 7.16 14.08 -0.26
C GLU A 170 7.76 12.99 0.61
N MET A 171 7.78 11.78 0.07
CA MET A 171 8.22 10.59 0.79
C MET A 171 9.33 9.90 0.03
N ARG A 172 10.24 9.29 0.79
CA ARG A 172 11.31 8.44 0.25
C ARG A 172 11.31 7.08 0.94
N ARG A 173 11.53 6.02 0.15
CA ARG A 173 11.68 4.67 0.70
C ARG A 173 13.13 4.42 1.05
N GLU A 174 13.41 4.21 2.34
CA GLU A 174 14.72 3.87 2.86
C GLU A 174 14.62 2.65 3.78
N HIS A 175 15.51 1.68 3.58
CA HIS A 175 15.52 0.43 4.35
C HIS A 175 14.16 -0.27 4.42
N GLY A 176 13.40 -0.25 3.30
CA GLY A 176 12.08 -0.86 3.20
C GLY A 176 10.94 -0.06 3.84
N ARG A 177 11.20 1.12 4.40
CA ARG A 177 10.21 2.00 5.04
C ARG A 177 10.02 3.29 4.25
N TRP A 178 8.80 3.75 4.14
CA TRP A 178 8.49 5.07 3.63
C TRP A 178 8.71 6.11 4.73
N LEU A 179 9.50 7.16 4.47
CA LEU A 179 9.84 8.24 5.38
C LEU A 179 9.53 9.59 4.71
N ALA A 180 9.14 10.59 5.50
CA ALA A 180 8.94 11.96 5.02
C ALA A 180 10.29 12.60 4.69
N SER A 181 10.47 13.04 3.45
CA SER A 181 11.65 13.77 2.99
C SER A 181 11.41 15.28 2.92
N ASN A 182 10.14 15.68 2.77
CA ASN A 182 9.70 17.07 2.81
C ASN A 182 8.22 17.14 3.20
N VAL A 183 7.85 18.19 3.94
CA VAL A 183 6.46 18.49 4.28
C VAL A 183 6.22 19.97 4.02
N SER A 184 5.26 20.27 3.18
CA SER A 184 4.86 21.65 2.87
C SER A 184 3.39 21.86 3.25
N VAL A 185 3.13 22.86 4.08
CA VAL A 185 1.77 23.30 4.35
C VAL A 185 1.41 24.36 3.32
N LEU A 186 0.46 24.04 2.47
CA LEU A 186 -0.05 24.97 1.48
C LEU A 186 -1.02 25.91 2.19
N ALA A 187 -0.64 27.17 2.32
CA ALA A 187 -1.55 28.17 2.85
C ALA A 187 -2.83 28.22 1.97
N PRO A 188 -4.02 28.32 2.55
CA PRO A 188 -5.20 28.68 1.76
C PRO A 188 -4.86 29.97 1.04
N ASP A 189 -5.14 30.01 -0.28
CA ASP A 189 -4.81 31.16 -1.12
C ASP A 189 -5.09 32.46 -0.38
N ALA A 190 -4.05 33.30 -0.24
CA ALA A 190 -4.11 34.59 0.45
C ALA A 190 -5.05 35.63 -0.24
N GLY A 191 -5.99 35.14 -1.03
CA GLY A 191 -6.98 35.95 -1.75
C GLY A 191 -8.20 36.39 -0.95
N LEU A 192 -8.47 35.78 0.22
CA LEU A 192 -9.70 36.10 0.99
C LEU A 192 -9.50 36.25 2.49
N SER A 193 -8.29 36.26 3.02
CA SER A 193 -8.04 36.44 4.46
C SER A 193 -7.10 37.64 4.65
N GLY A 194 -7.54 38.58 5.51
CA GLY A 194 -6.89 39.86 5.77
C GLY A 194 -5.42 39.78 6.22
N PRO A 195 -4.77 40.94 6.40
CA PRO A 195 -3.31 41.04 6.51
C PRO A 195 -2.75 40.20 7.64
N ALA A 196 -1.70 39.43 7.33
CA ALA A 196 -0.93 38.68 8.31
C ALA A 196 -0.51 39.58 9.50
N PRO A 197 -0.71 39.17 10.74
CA PRO A 197 -0.21 39.92 11.88
C PRO A 197 1.32 39.78 11.92
N GLY A 198 2.04 40.82 11.49
CA GLY A 198 3.48 40.87 11.70
C GLY A 198 4.35 41.66 10.75
N SER A 199 3.84 42.43 9.79
CA SER A 199 4.68 43.40 9.10
C SER A 199 4.66 44.73 9.86
N GLY A 200 5.33 44.76 11.04
CA GLY A 200 5.64 45.99 11.74
C GLY A 200 6.55 46.85 10.89
N ASN A 201 5.99 47.93 10.33
CA ASN A 201 6.69 49.01 9.70
C ASN A 201 7.78 49.53 10.63
N ALA A 202 9.05 49.30 10.32
CA ALA A 202 10.12 50.11 10.75
C ALA A 202 10.06 51.42 9.94
N LYS A 203 9.72 52.52 10.60
CA LYS A 203 9.79 53.89 10.06
C LYS A 203 11.12 54.51 10.43
N PRO A 204 11.72 55.34 9.57
CA PRO A 204 13.05 55.88 9.68
C PRO A 204 13.29 56.79 10.88
#